data_d170e40c7bd431367b141581ce02b768
#
_entry.id   d170e40c7bd431367b141581ce02b768
#
_cell.length_a   1.000
_cell.length_b   1.000
_cell.length_c   1.000
_cell.angle_alpha   90.00
_cell.angle_beta   90.00
_cell.angle_gamma   90.00
#
_symmetry.space_group_name_H-M   'P 1'
#
loop_
_entity.id
_entity.type
_entity.pdbx_description
1 polymer ?
#
loop_
_entity_poly.entity_id
_entity_poly.type
_entity_poly.pdbx_seq_one_letter_code
_entity_poly.pdbx_strand_id
1 'polypeptide(L)'
;MTGAIIVLYNPDENMLGQCLESIAPQVDEICIIDNSSHDETARFHPYGPKVHYEPLRRNVGIAAAQNIGINYFKEKNFDFILFSDQDSTSPQSLVRSLVEGYLKLSAKTDISCIGPMPTNRKTGLPYIYEKCIIDKREESGMKYYVMHSIISSYSLVPISNFTSVGMMDERLFIDFVDQEWCWRAAGKDNKVCILLPETEIEHELGVSSTFMGHNISVSSAFRIYFQTRNLLWLCRKPYVPDYWKKMNLKKIIIKFFYYSIVPKNRLQYCTRMLKGFYDGLTKHL
;
A
#
# COMPACT_ATOMS: atom_id res chain seq x y z
N MET A 1 -3.20 -14.87 -15.98
CA MET A 1 -4.18 -13.74 -15.89
C MET A 1 -3.79 -12.80 -14.76
N THR A 2 -3.94 -11.51 -14.99
CA THR A 2 -3.65 -10.45 -13.99
C THR A 2 -4.91 -9.68 -13.68
N GLY A 3 -5.32 -9.65 -12.41
CA GLY A 3 -6.43 -8.83 -11.92
C GLY A 3 -5.92 -7.57 -11.22
N ALA A 4 -6.64 -6.45 -11.32
CA ALA A 4 -6.35 -5.25 -10.54
C ALA A 4 -7.37 -5.07 -9.41
N ILE A 5 -6.91 -4.76 -8.21
CA ILE A 5 -7.75 -4.37 -7.08
C ILE A 5 -7.60 -2.87 -6.86
N ILE A 6 -8.73 -2.17 -6.87
CA ILE A 6 -8.82 -0.75 -6.56
C ILE A 6 -9.77 -0.59 -5.38
N VAL A 7 -9.26 -0.02 -4.27
CA VAL A 7 -10.10 0.27 -3.11
C VAL A 7 -10.50 1.74 -3.15
N LEU A 8 -11.81 2.01 -3.19
CA LEU A 8 -12.33 3.37 -3.20
C LEU A 8 -12.70 3.84 -1.79
N TYR A 9 -12.51 5.13 -1.56
CA TYR A 9 -13.09 5.85 -0.43
C TYR A 9 -13.33 7.32 -0.80
N ASN A 10 -14.59 7.68 -1.06
CA ASN A 10 -14.99 9.01 -1.54
C ASN A 10 -14.08 9.51 -2.68
N PRO A 11 -13.99 8.80 -3.80
CA PRO A 11 -13.07 9.11 -4.87
C PRO A 11 -13.40 10.43 -5.57
N ASP A 12 -12.38 11.13 -6.05
CA ASP A 12 -12.54 12.16 -7.07
C ASP A 12 -12.86 11.48 -8.41
N GLU A 13 -13.92 11.92 -9.07
CA GLU A 13 -14.43 11.29 -10.29
C GLU A 13 -13.44 11.34 -11.45
N ASN A 14 -12.78 12.48 -11.62
CA ASN A 14 -11.85 12.67 -12.73
C ASN A 14 -10.58 11.81 -12.52
N MET A 15 -10.07 11.79 -11.27
CA MET A 15 -8.88 11.00 -10.94
C MET A 15 -9.16 9.50 -11.07
N LEU A 16 -10.32 9.04 -10.61
CA LEU A 16 -10.71 7.65 -10.78
C LEU A 16 -10.89 7.27 -12.25
N GLY A 17 -11.50 8.15 -13.06
CA GLY A 17 -11.61 7.96 -14.51
C GLY A 17 -10.23 7.76 -15.16
N GLN A 18 -9.28 8.64 -14.88
CA GLN A 18 -7.90 8.54 -15.38
C GLN A 18 -7.19 7.26 -14.90
N CYS A 19 -7.39 6.87 -13.64
CA CYS A 19 -6.87 5.63 -13.10
C CYS A 19 -7.39 4.43 -13.91
N LEU A 20 -8.70 4.32 -14.09
CA LEU A 20 -9.33 3.23 -14.83
C LEU A 20 -8.90 3.21 -16.30
N GLU A 21 -8.86 4.35 -16.98
CA GLU A 21 -8.39 4.45 -18.37
C GLU A 21 -6.95 3.98 -18.53
N SER A 22 -6.10 4.26 -17.55
CA SER A 22 -4.68 3.86 -17.59
C SER A 22 -4.45 2.38 -17.32
N ILE A 23 -5.26 1.76 -16.45
CA ILE A 23 -5.02 0.38 -16.00
C ILE A 23 -5.86 -0.66 -16.76
N ALA A 24 -7.08 -0.31 -17.20
CA ALA A 24 -7.97 -1.26 -17.85
C ALA A 24 -7.39 -1.93 -19.11
N PRO A 25 -6.61 -1.27 -19.96
CA PRO A 25 -5.97 -1.93 -21.11
C PRO A 25 -4.90 -2.97 -20.73
N GLN A 26 -4.37 -2.91 -19.50
CA GLN A 26 -3.19 -3.67 -19.07
C GLN A 26 -3.51 -4.92 -18.26
N VAL A 27 -4.74 -5.08 -17.77
CA VAL A 27 -5.15 -6.19 -16.91
C VAL A 27 -6.32 -6.94 -17.52
N ASP A 28 -6.54 -8.19 -17.11
CA ASP A 28 -7.64 -9.01 -17.61
C ASP A 28 -8.97 -8.58 -17.00
N GLU A 29 -8.99 -8.22 -15.71
CA GLU A 29 -10.18 -7.77 -14.98
C GLU A 29 -9.82 -6.81 -13.86
N ILE A 30 -10.74 -5.90 -13.50
CA ILE A 30 -10.62 -4.97 -12.39
C ILE A 30 -11.69 -5.28 -11.36
N CYS A 31 -11.28 -5.42 -10.09
CA CYS A 31 -12.17 -5.54 -8.96
C CYS A 31 -12.10 -4.25 -8.14
N ILE A 32 -13.20 -3.50 -8.15
CA ILE A 32 -13.36 -2.26 -7.38
C ILE A 32 -14.10 -2.58 -6.10
N ILE A 33 -13.46 -2.33 -4.95
CA ILE A 33 -14.07 -2.47 -3.62
C ILE A 33 -14.29 -1.09 -3.04
N ASP A 34 -15.55 -0.70 -2.89
CA ASP A 34 -15.88 0.65 -2.48
C ASP A 34 -16.21 0.74 -0.99
N ASN A 35 -15.29 1.36 -0.24
CA ASN A 35 -15.42 1.66 1.18
C ASN A 35 -16.25 2.92 1.47
N SER A 36 -16.81 3.58 0.45
CA SER A 36 -17.66 4.76 0.63
C SER A 36 -19.03 4.37 1.21
N SER A 37 -19.77 5.36 1.69
CA SER A 37 -21.14 5.16 2.19
C SER A 37 -22.19 5.11 1.08
N HIS A 38 -21.80 5.43 -0.15
CA HIS A 38 -22.67 5.50 -1.33
C HIS A 38 -22.50 4.25 -2.19
N ASP A 39 -23.51 4.01 -3.03
CA ASP A 39 -23.51 2.95 -4.04
C ASP A 39 -23.49 3.61 -5.42
N GLU A 40 -22.42 3.36 -6.17
CA GLU A 40 -22.21 3.94 -7.48
C GLU A 40 -22.21 2.89 -8.60
N THR A 41 -22.94 1.79 -8.42
CA THR A 41 -22.98 0.67 -9.37
C THR A 41 -23.24 1.13 -10.81
N ALA A 42 -24.16 2.06 -11.03
CA ALA A 42 -24.50 2.57 -12.36
C ALA A 42 -23.30 3.23 -13.07
N ARG A 43 -22.37 3.80 -12.32
CA ARG A 43 -21.15 4.44 -12.85
C ARG A 43 -20.24 3.47 -13.57
N PHE A 44 -20.18 2.22 -13.11
CA PHE A 44 -19.27 1.22 -13.64
C PHE A 44 -19.86 0.37 -14.76
N HIS A 45 -21.15 0.49 -15.05
CA HIS A 45 -21.81 -0.21 -16.18
C HIS A 45 -21.11 -0.01 -17.54
N PRO A 46 -20.58 1.16 -17.89
CA PRO A 46 -19.90 1.37 -19.18
C PRO A 46 -18.65 0.50 -19.40
N TYR A 47 -18.03 0.01 -18.32
CA TYR A 47 -16.84 -0.85 -18.40
C TYR A 47 -17.19 -2.32 -18.65
N GLY A 48 -18.49 -2.67 -18.62
CA GLY A 48 -18.97 -4.03 -18.90
C GLY A 48 -18.38 -5.10 -17.96
N PRO A 49 -18.18 -6.32 -18.45
CA PRO A 49 -17.73 -7.43 -17.62
C PRO A 49 -16.27 -7.32 -17.17
N LYS A 50 -15.52 -6.34 -17.67
CA LYS A 50 -14.12 -6.10 -17.28
C LYS A 50 -13.99 -5.50 -15.88
N VAL A 51 -15.04 -4.88 -15.36
CA VAL A 51 -15.04 -4.24 -14.05
C VAL A 51 -16.09 -4.90 -13.16
N HIS A 52 -15.63 -5.56 -12.12
CA HIS A 52 -16.47 -5.98 -11.00
C HIS A 52 -16.48 -4.89 -9.94
N TYR A 53 -17.66 -4.43 -9.53
CA TYR A 53 -17.84 -3.39 -8.51
C TYR A 53 -18.60 -3.94 -7.30
N GLU A 54 -17.97 -3.82 -6.12
CA GLU A 54 -18.50 -4.29 -4.83
C GLU A 54 -18.68 -3.12 -3.86
N PRO A 55 -19.90 -2.56 -3.68
CA PRO A 55 -20.17 -1.50 -2.74
C PRO A 55 -20.32 -2.04 -1.31
N LEU A 56 -19.42 -1.67 -0.42
CA LEU A 56 -19.49 -2.07 0.99
C LEU A 56 -20.44 -1.19 1.81
N ARG A 57 -20.77 0.01 1.33
CA ARG A 57 -21.63 1.02 1.97
C ARG A 57 -21.17 1.39 3.39
N ARG A 58 -19.94 1.08 3.72
CA ARG A 58 -19.28 1.39 5.00
C ARG A 58 -17.77 1.26 4.84
N ASN A 59 -17.03 2.03 5.60
CA ASN A 59 -15.57 1.91 5.62
C ASN A 59 -15.13 0.76 6.55
N VAL A 60 -14.67 -0.33 5.95
CA VAL A 60 -14.12 -1.51 6.66
C VAL A 60 -12.59 -1.45 6.82
N GLY A 61 -11.95 -0.41 6.31
CA GLY A 61 -10.49 -0.27 6.22
C GLY A 61 -9.92 -0.87 4.94
N ILE A 62 -8.69 -0.43 4.61
CA ILE A 62 -8.06 -0.84 3.35
C ILE A 62 -7.70 -2.33 3.35
N ALA A 63 -7.25 -2.87 4.49
CA ALA A 63 -6.85 -4.27 4.60
C ALA A 63 -8.00 -5.24 4.33
N ALA A 64 -9.16 -5.00 4.95
CA ALA A 64 -10.35 -5.83 4.74
C ALA A 64 -10.88 -5.68 3.31
N ALA A 65 -10.90 -4.46 2.76
CA ALA A 65 -11.31 -4.23 1.39
C ALA A 65 -10.39 -4.93 0.38
N GLN A 66 -9.07 -4.85 0.57
CA GLN A 66 -8.12 -5.61 -0.25
C GLN A 66 -8.35 -7.11 -0.16
N ASN A 67 -8.65 -7.65 1.02
CA ASN A 67 -8.92 -9.07 1.20
C ASN A 67 -10.16 -9.55 0.44
N ILE A 68 -11.20 -8.74 0.34
CA ILE A 68 -12.38 -9.04 -0.48
C ILE A 68 -11.97 -9.20 -1.95
N GLY A 69 -11.21 -8.25 -2.50
CA GLY A 69 -10.71 -8.32 -3.88
C GLY A 69 -9.74 -9.48 -4.11
N ILE A 70 -8.87 -9.80 -3.13
CA ILE A 70 -7.98 -10.96 -3.20
C ILE A 70 -8.79 -12.25 -3.30
N ASN A 71 -9.81 -12.43 -2.44
CA ASN A 71 -10.67 -13.62 -2.50
C ASN A 71 -11.40 -13.73 -3.83
N TYR A 72 -11.93 -12.61 -4.34
CA TYR A 72 -12.58 -12.58 -5.66
C TYR A 72 -11.69 -13.17 -6.76
N PHE A 73 -10.43 -12.73 -6.85
CA PHE A 73 -9.50 -13.25 -7.86
C PHE A 73 -8.98 -14.66 -7.56
N LYS A 74 -8.87 -15.05 -6.27
CA LYS A 74 -8.55 -16.43 -5.90
C LYS A 74 -9.60 -17.42 -6.39
N GLU A 75 -10.89 -17.10 -6.22
CA GLU A 75 -12.00 -17.95 -6.67
C GLU A 75 -12.03 -18.08 -8.20
N LYS A 76 -11.55 -17.05 -8.92
CA LYS A 76 -11.45 -17.05 -10.38
C LYS A 76 -10.13 -17.63 -10.92
N ASN A 77 -9.23 -18.11 -10.06
CA ASN A 77 -7.94 -18.70 -10.43
C ASN A 77 -7.04 -17.77 -11.26
N PHE A 78 -6.96 -16.50 -10.89
CA PHE A 78 -5.98 -15.56 -11.45
C PHE A 78 -4.57 -15.92 -10.97
N ASP A 79 -3.55 -15.54 -11.75
CA ASP A 79 -2.14 -15.78 -11.40
C ASP A 79 -1.58 -14.64 -10.55
N PHE A 80 -1.94 -13.40 -10.88
CA PHE A 80 -1.42 -12.19 -10.25
C PHE A 80 -2.52 -11.21 -9.88
N ILE A 81 -2.26 -10.49 -8.79
CA ILE A 81 -3.02 -9.32 -8.37
C ILE A 81 -2.12 -8.09 -8.44
N LEU A 82 -2.60 -7.05 -9.09
CA LEU A 82 -2.04 -5.71 -9.05
C LEU A 82 -2.89 -4.87 -8.09
N PHE A 83 -2.27 -4.27 -7.09
CA PHE A 83 -2.95 -3.25 -6.28
C PHE A 83 -2.78 -1.88 -6.92
N SER A 84 -3.83 -1.09 -6.96
CA SER A 84 -3.79 0.28 -7.46
C SER A 84 -4.54 1.22 -6.53
N ASP A 85 -4.01 2.44 -6.38
CA ASP A 85 -4.72 3.52 -5.70
C ASP A 85 -5.75 4.14 -6.65
N GLN A 86 -6.83 4.68 -6.08
CA GLN A 86 -7.96 5.25 -6.83
C GLN A 86 -7.63 6.54 -7.63
N ASP A 87 -6.48 7.16 -7.34
CA ASP A 87 -6.05 8.48 -7.81
C ASP A 87 -4.71 8.45 -8.54
N SER A 88 -4.22 7.26 -8.87
CA SER A 88 -2.94 7.06 -9.55
C SER A 88 -3.14 6.67 -11.00
N THR A 89 -2.26 7.15 -11.88
CA THR A 89 -2.21 6.77 -13.30
C THR A 89 -0.94 5.95 -13.58
N SER A 90 -1.07 4.93 -14.42
CA SER A 90 0.05 4.04 -14.76
C SER A 90 0.57 4.26 -16.18
N PRO A 91 1.89 4.10 -16.43
CA PRO A 91 2.42 3.97 -17.78
C PRO A 91 1.84 2.75 -18.50
N GLN A 92 1.67 2.82 -19.81
CA GLN A 92 1.04 1.75 -20.61
C GLN A 92 1.76 0.39 -20.57
N SER A 93 3.04 0.36 -20.22
CA SER A 93 3.85 -0.87 -20.15
C SER A 93 4.00 -1.41 -18.74
N LEU A 94 3.39 -0.79 -17.74
CA LEU A 94 3.64 -1.07 -16.32
C LEU A 94 3.43 -2.55 -15.97
N VAL A 95 2.22 -3.07 -16.23
CA VAL A 95 1.86 -4.44 -15.85
C VAL A 95 2.72 -5.47 -16.58
N ARG A 96 2.98 -5.24 -17.88
CA ARG A 96 3.88 -6.09 -18.66
C ARG A 96 5.27 -6.12 -18.03
N SER A 97 5.86 -4.96 -17.73
CA SER A 97 7.20 -4.88 -17.14
C SER A 97 7.29 -5.61 -15.79
N LEU A 98 6.25 -5.50 -14.95
CA LEU A 98 6.20 -6.18 -13.65
C LEU A 98 6.06 -7.70 -13.82
N VAL A 99 5.20 -8.18 -14.72
CA VAL A 99 5.02 -9.62 -14.99
C VAL A 99 6.30 -10.22 -15.59
N GLU A 100 6.89 -9.59 -16.60
CA GLU A 100 8.15 -10.03 -17.20
C GLU A 100 9.29 -10.05 -16.18
N GLY A 101 9.39 -9.00 -15.35
CA GLY A 101 10.35 -8.94 -14.25
C GLY A 101 10.17 -10.06 -13.24
N TYR A 102 8.93 -10.31 -12.83
CA TYR A 102 8.62 -11.42 -11.93
C TYR A 102 9.01 -12.77 -12.54
N LEU A 103 8.57 -13.08 -13.77
CA LEU A 103 8.85 -14.37 -14.43
C LEU A 103 10.34 -14.60 -14.60
N LYS A 104 11.11 -13.55 -14.93
CA LYS A 104 12.56 -13.64 -15.10
C LYS A 104 13.30 -13.88 -13.79
N LEU A 105 12.91 -13.22 -12.72
CA LEU A 105 13.61 -13.27 -11.43
C LEU A 105 13.15 -14.43 -10.54
N SER A 106 11.89 -14.87 -10.66
CA SER A 106 11.31 -15.93 -9.84
C SER A 106 11.94 -17.32 -10.05
N ALA A 107 12.66 -17.51 -11.16
CA ALA A 107 13.42 -18.75 -11.40
C ALA A 107 14.53 -18.99 -10.36
N LYS A 108 15.02 -17.92 -9.71
CA LYS A 108 16.15 -17.99 -8.76
C LYS A 108 15.86 -17.33 -7.41
N THR A 109 14.77 -16.57 -7.32
CA THR A 109 14.45 -15.78 -6.12
C THR A 109 12.99 -16.01 -5.77
N ASP A 110 12.71 -16.34 -4.53
CA ASP A 110 11.35 -16.48 -4.03
C ASP A 110 10.77 -15.07 -3.73
N ILE A 111 9.95 -14.60 -4.66
CA ILE A 111 9.44 -13.22 -4.66
C ILE A 111 8.08 -13.15 -3.97
N SER A 112 7.96 -12.28 -2.96
CA SER A 112 6.66 -11.97 -2.33
C SER A 112 5.81 -11.06 -3.21
N CYS A 113 6.40 -9.97 -3.66
CA CYS A 113 5.78 -8.97 -4.52
C CYS A 113 6.85 -8.23 -5.33
N ILE A 114 6.43 -7.64 -6.44
CA ILE A 114 7.28 -6.81 -7.29
C ILE A 114 6.55 -5.51 -7.60
N GLY A 115 7.27 -4.39 -7.58
CA GLY A 115 6.68 -3.08 -7.83
C GLY A 115 7.60 -2.14 -8.58
N PRO A 116 7.06 -1.04 -9.09
CA PRO A 116 7.80 0.00 -9.79
C PRO A 116 8.51 0.94 -8.81
N MET A 117 9.38 1.79 -9.34
CA MET A 117 10.01 2.90 -8.63
C MET A 117 9.00 4.05 -8.48
N PRO A 118 8.57 4.41 -7.28
CA PRO A 118 7.75 5.60 -7.08
C PRO A 118 8.62 6.86 -7.24
N THR A 119 8.17 7.79 -8.08
CA THR A 119 8.76 9.11 -8.24
C THR A 119 7.82 10.19 -7.72
N ASN A 120 8.37 11.24 -7.16
CA ASN A 120 7.59 12.38 -6.70
C ASN A 120 7.10 13.17 -7.91
N ARG A 121 5.79 13.26 -8.13
CA ARG A 121 5.18 14.01 -9.26
C ARG A 121 5.68 15.44 -9.40
N LYS A 122 6.04 16.12 -8.28
CA LYS A 122 6.50 17.52 -8.30
C LYS A 122 7.97 17.69 -8.65
N THR A 123 8.82 16.73 -8.30
CA THR A 123 10.28 16.85 -8.46
C THR A 123 10.86 15.88 -9.46
N GLY A 124 10.11 14.86 -9.88
CA GLY A 124 10.59 13.77 -10.75
C GLY A 124 11.63 12.86 -10.07
N LEU A 125 11.94 13.08 -8.80
CA LEU A 125 12.97 12.30 -8.10
C LEU A 125 12.38 11.02 -7.48
N PRO A 126 13.16 9.92 -7.45
CA PRO A 126 12.76 8.70 -6.77
C PRO A 126 12.37 8.94 -5.31
N TYR A 127 11.24 8.37 -4.90
CA TYR A 127 10.71 8.48 -3.55
C TYR A 127 10.81 7.15 -2.81
N ILE A 128 12.03 6.77 -2.48
CA ILE A 128 12.30 5.59 -1.65
C ILE A 128 13.19 5.99 -0.46
N TYR A 129 13.03 5.26 0.63
CA TYR A 129 13.88 5.43 1.78
C TYR A 129 15.07 4.46 1.67
N GLU A 130 16.29 4.98 1.57
CA GLU A 130 17.51 4.18 1.35
C GLU A 130 17.64 2.99 2.31
N LYS A 131 17.27 3.14 3.59
CA LYS A 131 17.30 2.05 4.57
C LYS A 131 16.24 0.96 4.32
N CYS A 132 15.31 1.18 3.40
CA CYS A 132 14.38 0.14 2.95
C CYS A 132 15.01 -0.80 1.91
N ILE A 133 16.12 -0.38 1.29
CA ILE A 133 16.88 -1.19 0.34
C ILE A 133 17.77 -2.15 1.13
N ILE A 134 17.63 -3.44 0.86
CA ILE A 134 18.48 -4.50 1.41
C ILE A 134 19.69 -4.69 0.50
N ASP A 135 19.44 -4.75 -0.82
CA ASP A 135 20.47 -5.03 -1.81
C ASP A 135 20.09 -4.45 -3.18
N LYS A 136 21.10 -4.13 -4.01
CA LYS A 136 20.93 -3.68 -5.40
C LYS A 136 21.60 -4.71 -6.29
N ARG A 137 20.84 -5.30 -7.20
CA ARG A 137 21.28 -6.41 -8.04
C ARG A 137 21.03 -6.15 -9.51
N GLU A 138 21.78 -6.87 -10.33
CA GLU A 138 21.55 -6.97 -11.76
C GLU A 138 21.61 -8.44 -12.17
N GLU A 139 20.60 -8.89 -12.91
CA GLU A 139 20.56 -10.24 -13.43
C GLU A 139 20.05 -10.26 -14.87
N SER A 140 20.84 -10.88 -15.76
CA SER A 140 20.50 -10.98 -17.19
C SER A 140 20.15 -9.62 -17.83
N GLY A 141 20.86 -8.54 -17.46
CA GLY A 141 20.63 -7.19 -17.92
C GLY A 141 19.40 -6.48 -17.33
N MET A 142 18.80 -7.02 -16.28
CA MET A 142 17.72 -6.39 -15.53
C MET A 142 18.23 -5.95 -14.16
N LYS A 143 18.18 -4.65 -13.89
CA LYS A 143 18.48 -4.10 -12.56
C LYS A 143 17.26 -4.20 -11.66
N TYR A 144 17.48 -4.59 -10.42
CA TYR A 144 16.43 -4.63 -9.40
C TYR A 144 16.98 -4.38 -8.00
N TYR A 145 16.11 -3.91 -7.12
CA TYR A 145 16.42 -3.74 -5.72
C TYR A 145 15.64 -4.75 -4.88
N VAL A 146 16.35 -5.40 -3.97
CA VAL A 146 15.71 -6.20 -2.91
C VAL A 146 15.34 -5.25 -1.78
N MET A 147 14.07 -5.24 -1.40
CA MET A 147 13.51 -4.28 -0.47
C MET A 147 13.00 -4.95 0.80
N HIS A 148 13.03 -4.25 1.91
CA HIS A 148 12.29 -4.68 3.12
C HIS A 148 10.77 -4.65 2.91
N SER A 149 10.28 -3.68 2.16
CA SER A 149 8.89 -3.54 1.77
C SER A 149 8.76 -2.61 0.56
N ILE A 150 7.70 -2.74 -0.20
CA ILE A 150 7.28 -1.79 -1.23
C ILE A 150 5.89 -1.26 -0.90
N ILE A 151 5.51 -0.14 -1.52
CA ILE A 151 4.16 0.42 -1.36
C ILE A 151 3.14 -0.41 -2.12
N SER A 152 1.88 -0.38 -1.67
CA SER A 152 0.78 -1.08 -2.32
C SER A 152 0.53 -0.57 -3.75
N SER A 153 0.66 0.74 -3.97
CA SER A 153 0.41 1.35 -5.27
C SER A 153 1.22 0.70 -6.39
N TYR A 154 0.51 0.04 -7.31
CA TYR A 154 1.06 -0.75 -8.43
C TYR A 154 2.00 -1.89 -8.03
N SER A 155 1.86 -2.43 -6.82
CA SER A 155 2.53 -3.69 -6.48
C SER A 155 1.81 -4.88 -7.11
N LEU A 156 2.59 -5.74 -7.78
CA LEU A 156 2.13 -7.00 -8.35
C LEU A 156 2.47 -8.16 -7.40
N VAL A 157 1.47 -8.93 -7.03
CA VAL A 157 1.60 -10.05 -6.09
C VAL A 157 1.10 -11.33 -6.73
N PRO A 158 1.89 -12.42 -6.75
CA PRO A 158 1.39 -13.75 -7.12
C PRO A 158 0.30 -14.18 -6.15
N ILE A 159 -0.83 -14.64 -6.66
CA ILE A 159 -2.00 -14.97 -5.83
C ILE A 159 -1.72 -16.12 -4.86
N SER A 160 -0.81 -17.04 -5.24
CA SER A 160 -0.35 -18.15 -4.40
C SER A 160 0.31 -17.66 -3.09
N ASN A 161 0.89 -16.47 -3.08
CA ASN A 161 1.52 -15.91 -1.90
C ASN A 161 0.51 -15.55 -0.80
N PHE A 162 -0.74 -15.27 -1.13
CA PHE A 162 -1.78 -15.08 -0.11
C PHE A 162 -2.20 -16.39 0.57
N THR A 163 -1.84 -17.53 0.01
CA THR A 163 -2.03 -18.83 0.68
C THR A 163 -0.88 -19.15 1.62
N SER A 164 0.37 -18.89 1.23
CA SER A 164 1.55 -19.21 2.05
C SER A 164 1.79 -18.15 3.14
N VAL A 165 1.83 -16.88 2.78
CA VAL A 165 2.06 -15.75 3.70
C VAL A 165 0.80 -15.47 4.54
N GLY A 166 -0.37 -15.60 3.92
CA GLY A 166 -1.68 -15.21 4.45
C GLY A 166 -2.16 -13.88 3.91
N MET A 167 -3.40 -13.55 4.21
CA MET A 167 -4.11 -12.35 3.77
C MET A 167 -3.54 -11.08 4.44
N MET A 168 -4.00 -9.90 4.02
CA MET A 168 -3.71 -8.64 4.71
C MET A 168 -4.26 -8.67 6.15
N ASP A 169 -3.53 -8.09 7.10
CA ASP A 169 -3.98 -8.04 8.50
C ASP A 169 -5.07 -6.97 8.69
N GLU A 170 -6.33 -7.39 8.68
CA GLU A 170 -7.50 -6.51 8.78
C GLU A 170 -7.52 -5.67 10.07
N ARG A 171 -6.87 -6.16 11.14
CA ARG A 171 -6.79 -5.46 12.42
C ARG A 171 -6.04 -4.15 12.32
N LEU A 172 -5.15 -4.01 11.33
CA LEU A 172 -4.47 -2.74 11.04
C LEU A 172 -5.45 -1.68 10.54
N PHE A 173 -6.48 -2.05 9.80
CA PHE A 173 -7.48 -1.18 9.20
C PHE A 173 -6.90 -0.27 8.11
N ILE A 174 -5.95 0.61 8.44
CA ILE A 174 -5.25 1.53 7.53
C ILE A 174 -3.86 1.82 8.09
N ASP A 175 -2.93 2.23 7.24
CA ASP A 175 -1.51 2.50 7.51
C ASP A 175 -0.70 1.24 7.88
N PHE A 176 0.41 1.05 7.19
CA PHE A 176 1.39 -0.03 7.35
C PHE A 176 0.90 -1.44 6.92
N VAL A 177 -0.23 -1.54 6.25
CA VAL A 177 -0.82 -2.83 5.83
C VAL A 177 0.08 -3.54 4.83
N ASP A 178 0.51 -2.82 3.80
CA ASP A 178 1.45 -3.27 2.77
C ASP A 178 2.82 -3.63 3.35
N GLN A 179 3.33 -2.77 4.21
CA GLN A 179 4.63 -2.98 4.85
C GLN A 179 4.62 -4.21 5.77
N GLU A 180 3.58 -4.35 6.60
CA GLU A 180 3.41 -5.52 7.47
C GLU A 180 3.40 -6.81 6.66
N TRP A 181 2.61 -6.85 5.58
CA TRP A 181 2.52 -8.03 4.74
C TRP A 181 3.87 -8.40 4.10
N CYS A 182 4.62 -7.42 3.60
CA CYS A 182 5.95 -7.60 3.04
C CYS A 182 6.93 -8.18 4.09
N TRP A 183 6.95 -7.61 5.31
CA TRP A 183 7.85 -8.09 6.37
C TRP A 183 7.46 -9.47 6.87
N ARG A 184 6.16 -9.76 6.95
CA ARG A 184 5.66 -11.09 7.31
C ARG A 184 6.01 -12.13 6.26
N ALA A 185 5.97 -11.80 4.99
CA ALA A 185 6.42 -12.65 3.90
C ALA A 185 7.92 -12.97 4.02
N ALA A 186 8.74 -11.98 4.31
CA ALA A 186 10.17 -12.17 4.54
C ALA A 186 10.46 -13.00 5.80
N GLY A 187 9.78 -12.71 6.90
CA GLY A 187 10.03 -13.39 8.19
C GLY A 187 9.47 -14.80 8.28
N LYS A 188 8.41 -15.13 7.53
CA LYS A 188 7.75 -16.44 7.58
C LYS A 188 8.24 -17.39 6.48
N ASP A 189 8.37 -16.88 5.27
CA ASP A 189 8.60 -17.68 4.06
C ASP A 189 9.93 -17.35 3.36
N ASN A 190 10.78 -16.48 3.92
CA ASN A 190 12.01 -15.97 3.32
C ASN A 190 11.82 -15.32 1.94
N LYS A 191 10.61 -14.88 1.63
CA LYS A 191 10.30 -14.23 0.37
C LYS A 191 10.79 -12.78 0.37
N VAL A 192 11.21 -12.30 -0.79
CA VAL A 192 11.74 -10.94 -0.94
C VAL A 192 10.79 -10.05 -1.74
N CYS A 193 10.73 -8.78 -1.36
CA CYS A 193 10.08 -7.74 -2.16
C CYS A 193 11.08 -7.22 -3.19
N ILE A 194 10.65 -7.09 -4.44
CA ILE A 194 11.47 -6.57 -5.55
C ILE A 194 10.94 -5.22 -5.99
N LEU A 195 11.85 -4.28 -6.24
CA LEU A 195 11.54 -3.02 -6.89
C LEU A 195 12.32 -2.91 -8.19
N LEU A 196 11.63 -2.58 -9.28
CA LEU A 196 12.23 -2.36 -10.60
C LEU A 196 12.53 -0.86 -10.78
N PRO A 197 13.82 -0.44 -10.72
CA PRO A 197 14.18 0.97 -10.77
C PRO A 197 13.94 1.63 -12.14
N GLU A 198 13.89 0.83 -13.21
CA GLU A 198 13.67 1.32 -14.58
C GLU A 198 12.17 1.39 -14.96
N THR A 199 11.28 0.91 -14.08
CA THR A 199 9.84 1.01 -14.23
C THR A 199 9.33 2.04 -13.23
N GLU A 200 9.00 3.23 -13.69
CA GLU A 200 8.62 4.35 -12.81
C GLU A 200 7.13 4.60 -12.80
N ILE A 201 6.62 5.05 -11.65
CA ILE A 201 5.28 5.59 -11.48
C ILE A 201 5.34 6.94 -10.79
N GLU A 202 4.50 7.86 -11.21
CA GLU A 202 4.29 9.09 -10.46
C GLU A 202 3.42 8.84 -9.24
N HIS A 203 3.92 9.22 -8.08
CA HIS A 203 3.18 9.13 -6.84
C HIS A 203 3.01 10.51 -6.21
N GLU A 204 1.77 10.86 -5.87
CA GLU A 204 1.51 12.11 -5.17
C GLU A 204 1.75 11.91 -3.67
N LEU A 205 2.74 12.65 -3.15
CA LEU A 205 2.98 12.65 -1.73
C LEU A 205 1.89 13.42 -1.00
N GLY A 206 1.33 12.82 0.03
CA GLY A 206 0.37 13.50 0.89
C GLY A 206 0.91 14.81 1.47
N VAL A 207 0.02 15.63 2.03
CA VAL A 207 0.36 16.94 2.63
C VAL A 207 1.48 16.78 3.67
N SER A 208 2.51 17.60 3.53
CA SER A 208 3.62 17.66 4.49
C SER A 208 3.75 19.05 5.08
N SER A 209 4.31 19.13 6.29
CA SER A 209 4.63 20.36 6.99
C SER A 209 6.02 20.26 7.62
N THR A 210 6.73 21.38 7.73
CA THR A 210 8.03 21.42 8.44
C THR A 210 7.81 21.88 9.87
N PHE A 211 8.33 21.12 10.84
CA PHE A 211 8.26 21.45 12.26
C PHE A 211 9.57 21.09 12.94
N MET A 212 10.19 22.05 13.62
CA MET A 212 11.49 21.93 14.30
C MET A 212 12.59 21.30 13.41
N GLY A 213 12.64 21.70 12.13
CA GLY A 213 13.60 21.16 11.15
C GLY A 213 13.28 19.76 10.61
N HIS A 214 12.14 19.17 10.98
CA HIS A 214 11.70 17.87 10.49
C HIS A 214 10.53 18.00 9.52
N ASN A 215 10.57 17.27 8.42
CA ASN A 215 9.45 17.14 7.51
C ASN A 215 8.45 16.12 8.07
N ILE A 216 7.20 16.55 8.28
CA ILE A 216 6.12 15.77 8.90
C ILE A 216 5.02 15.56 7.87
N SER A 217 4.71 14.30 7.57
CA SER A 217 3.49 13.96 6.83
C SER A 217 2.27 14.24 7.72
N VAL A 218 1.40 15.15 7.26
CA VAL A 218 0.19 15.55 7.99
C VAL A 218 -0.93 14.57 7.67
N SER A 219 -1.54 14.04 8.71
CA SER A 219 -2.64 13.06 8.61
C SER A 219 -3.88 13.60 9.34
N SER A 220 -5.07 13.10 8.99
CA SER A 220 -6.29 13.41 9.73
C SER A 220 -6.24 12.87 11.17
N ALA A 221 -7.05 13.43 12.06
CA ALA A 221 -7.15 12.95 13.44
C ALA A 221 -7.66 11.49 13.53
N PHE A 222 -8.46 11.04 12.54
CA PHE A 222 -8.85 9.66 12.39
C PHE A 222 -7.63 8.75 12.09
N ARG A 223 -6.85 9.13 11.10
CA ARG A 223 -5.71 8.33 10.63
C ARG A 223 -4.57 8.28 11.63
N ILE A 224 -4.31 9.38 12.38
CA ILE A 224 -3.23 9.43 13.38
C ILE A 224 -3.47 8.46 14.55
N TYR A 225 -4.74 8.15 14.88
CA TYR A 225 -5.07 7.09 15.85
C TYR A 225 -4.52 5.74 15.38
N PHE A 226 -4.80 5.36 14.13
CA PHE A 226 -4.31 4.09 13.58
C PHE A 226 -2.80 4.07 13.45
N GLN A 227 -2.17 5.15 12.98
CA GLN A 227 -0.71 5.25 12.91
C GLN A 227 -0.05 5.00 14.27
N THR A 228 -0.60 5.58 15.33
CA THR A 228 -0.06 5.44 16.68
C THR A 228 -0.28 4.02 17.22
N ARG A 229 -1.49 3.49 17.10
CA ARG A 229 -1.85 2.14 17.56
C ARG A 229 -1.06 1.06 16.83
N ASN A 230 -1.06 1.11 15.50
CA ASN A 230 -0.42 0.11 14.66
C ASN A 230 1.11 0.12 14.83
N LEU A 231 1.72 1.30 14.98
CA LEU A 231 3.15 1.40 15.28
C LEU A 231 3.53 0.59 16.53
N LEU A 232 2.78 0.73 17.63
CA LEU A 232 3.06 0.01 18.87
C LEU A 232 2.86 -1.50 18.72
N TRP A 233 1.89 -1.93 17.95
CA TRP A 233 1.66 -3.33 17.63
C TRP A 233 2.78 -3.93 16.81
N LEU A 234 3.17 -3.22 15.75
CA LEU A 234 4.24 -3.66 14.84
C LEU A 234 5.61 -3.65 15.53
N CYS A 235 5.84 -2.77 16.49
CA CYS A 235 7.08 -2.79 17.29
C CYS A 235 7.28 -4.09 18.08
N ARG A 236 6.20 -4.82 18.41
CA ARG A 236 6.29 -6.11 19.11
C ARG A 236 6.50 -7.32 18.19
N LYS A 237 6.35 -7.14 16.89
CA LYS A 237 6.53 -8.23 15.93
C LYS A 237 8.02 -8.44 15.63
N PRO A 238 8.52 -9.68 15.73
CA PRO A 238 9.96 -9.95 15.51
C PRO A 238 10.38 -9.74 14.04
N TYR A 239 9.47 -9.94 13.09
CA TYR A 239 9.75 -9.80 11.66
C TYR A 239 9.77 -8.34 11.17
N VAL A 240 9.34 -7.38 12.00
CA VAL A 240 9.38 -5.95 11.63
C VAL A 240 10.80 -5.40 11.79
N PRO A 241 11.38 -4.74 10.77
CA PRO A 241 12.76 -4.28 10.81
C PRO A 241 13.03 -3.23 11.89
N ASP A 242 14.15 -3.37 12.60
CA ASP A 242 14.51 -2.47 13.72
C ASP A 242 14.73 -1.02 13.29
N TYR A 243 15.27 -0.80 12.06
CA TYR A 243 15.42 0.56 11.54
C TYR A 243 14.07 1.28 11.45
N TRP A 244 13.02 0.54 11.00
CA TRP A 244 11.68 1.09 10.86
C TRP A 244 11.06 1.40 12.23
N LYS A 245 11.20 0.47 13.20
CA LYS A 245 10.72 0.67 14.59
C LYS A 245 11.32 1.95 15.18
N LYS A 246 12.66 2.06 15.17
CA LYS A 246 13.39 3.22 15.72
C LYS A 246 12.99 4.53 15.03
N MET A 247 12.90 4.52 13.69
CA MET A 247 12.53 5.71 12.91
C MET A 247 11.11 6.16 13.23
N ASN A 248 10.14 5.24 13.24
CA ASN A 248 8.74 5.60 13.43
C ASN A 248 8.41 5.95 14.90
N LEU A 249 9.08 5.33 15.88
CA LEU A 249 8.98 5.76 17.27
C LEU A 249 9.49 7.22 17.45
N LYS A 250 10.59 7.58 16.80
CA LYS A 250 11.05 8.99 16.81
C LYS A 250 10.03 9.91 16.11
N LYS A 251 9.54 9.52 14.94
CA LYS A 251 8.56 10.31 14.17
C LYS A 251 7.26 10.53 14.94
N ILE A 252 6.73 9.52 15.67
CA ILE A 252 5.46 9.66 16.38
C ILE A 252 5.57 10.63 17.56
N ILE A 253 6.74 10.68 18.22
CA ILE A 253 7.02 11.67 19.28
C ILE A 253 7.00 13.10 18.70
N ILE A 254 7.70 13.33 17.58
CA ILE A 254 7.70 14.63 16.90
C ILE A 254 6.29 15.02 16.45
N LYS A 255 5.53 14.05 15.88
CA LYS A 255 4.13 14.25 15.51
C LYS A 255 3.25 14.61 16.72
N PHE A 256 3.49 14.03 17.89
CA PHE A 256 2.75 14.37 19.11
C PHE A 256 2.92 15.84 19.47
N PHE A 257 4.15 16.36 19.48
CA PHE A 257 4.39 17.79 19.72
C PHE A 257 3.79 18.67 18.63
N TYR A 258 3.97 18.30 17.36
CA TYR A 258 3.36 19.02 16.25
C TYR A 258 1.84 19.16 16.42
N TYR A 259 1.14 18.04 16.61
CA TYR A 259 -0.31 18.02 16.73
C TYR A 259 -0.84 18.64 18.01
N SER A 260 -0.03 18.75 19.05
CA SER A 260 -0.38 19.45 20.30
C SER A 260 -0.31 20.98 20.17
N ILE A 261 0.42 21.50 19.16
CA ILE A 261 0.71 22.94 19.06
C ILE A 261 0.06 23.55 17.82
N VAL A 262 0.29 22.95 16.64
CA VAL A 262 0.06 23.59 15.34
C VAL A 262 -1.41 23.59 14.88
N PRO A 263 -2.16 22.45 14.86
CA PRO A 263 -3.54 22.45 14.35
C PRO A 263 -4.51 23.21 15.27
N LYS A 264 -5.52 23.83 14.65
CA LYS A 264 -6.62 24.49 15.41
C LYS A 264 -7.40 23.50 16.29
N ASN A 265 -7.59 22.26 15.82
CA ASN A 265 -8.30 21.18 16.52
C ASN A 265 -7.34 20.26 17.30
N ARG A 266 -6.27 20.82 17.88
CA ARG A 266 -5.21 20.09 18.58
C ARG A 266 -5.72 19.11 19.66
N LEU A 267 -6.78 19.46 20.39
CA LEU A 267 -7.36 18.59 21.41
C LEU A 267 -7.85 17.26 20.82
N GLN A 268 -8.49 17.31 19.65
CA GLN A 268 -8.95 16.11 18.94
C GLN A 268 -7.76 15.22 18.54
N TYR A 269 -6.67 15.81 18.03
CA TYR A 269 -5.47 15.07 17.68
C TYR A 269 -4.82 14.42 18.90
N CYS A 270 -4.63 15.17 19.98
CA CYS A 270 -4.06 14.65 21.23
C CYS A 270 -4.90 13.49 21.78
N THR A 271 -6.22 13.65 21.85
CA THR A 271 -7.13 12.59 22.33
C THR A 271 -7.03 11.34 21.44
N ARG A 272 -6.98 11.50 20.12
CA ARG A 272 -6.83 10.37 19.20
C ARG A 272 -5.48 9.67 19.32
N MET A 273 -4.39 10.42 19.48
CA MET A 273 -3.06 9.84 19.70
C MET A 273 -2.98 9.11 21.05
N LEU A 274 -3.45 9.72 22.14
CA LEU A 274 -3.49 9.07 23.45
C LEU A 274 -4.32 7.79 23.44
N LYS A 275 -5.48 7.80 22.76
CA LYS A 275 -6.28 6.59 22.55
C LYS A 275 -5.52 5.55 21.73
N GLY A 276 -4.81 5.96 20.69
CA GLY A 276 -3.96 5.07 19.91
C GLY A 276 -2.83 4.45 20.72
N PHE A 277 -2.19 5.23 21.60
CA PHE A 277 -1.20 4.71 22.57
C PHE A 277 -1.81 3.70 23.54
N TYR A 278 -2.94 4.04 24.15
CA TYR A 278 -3.62 3.14 25.09
C TYR A 278 -4.02 1.82 24.40
N ASP A 279 -4.75 1.89 23.28
CA ASP A 279 -5.18 0.70 22.54
C ASP A 279 -3.98 -0.09 22.00
N GLY A 280 -2.94 0.61 21.55
CA GLY A 280 -1.70 0.01 21.08
C GLY A 280 -0.92 -0.73 22.17
N LEU A 281 -1.01 -0.33 23.43
CA LEU A 281 -0.34 -0.99 24.55
C LEU A 281 -1.17 -2.10 25.18
N THR A 282 -2.49 -1.94 25.24
CA THR A 282 -3.38 -2.82 26.03
C THR A 282 -4.10 -3.88 25.20
N LYS A 283 -4.41 -3.57 23.92
CA LYS A 283 -5.06 -4.54 23.05
C LYS A 283 -4.03 -5.41 22.36
N HIS A 284 -4.26 -6.70 22.34
CA HIS A 284 -3.47 -7.64 21.56
C HIS A 284 -4.06 -7.78 20.14
N LEU A 285 -3.17 -7.82 19.16
CA LEU A 285 -3.49 -8.22 17.80
C LEU A 285 -3.55 -9.73 17.68
#